data_1873132e2c36b3774990c6a9ef11a659
#
_entry.id   1873132e2c36b3774990c6a9ef11a659
#
_cell.length_a   1.000
_cell.length_b   1.000
_cell.length_c   1.000
_cell.angle_alpha   90.00
_cell.angle_beta   90.00
_cell.angle_gamma   90.00
#
_symmetry.space_group_name_H-M   'P 1'
#
loop_
_entity.id
_entity.type
_entity.pdbx_description
1 polymer ?
#
loop_
_entity_poly.entity_id
_entity_poly.type
_entity_poly.pdbx_seq_one_letter_code
_entity_poly.pdbx_strand_id
1 'polypeptide(L)'
;IGVSIPLSIWNRNQAGIAHARTQREVARAKSETTFARIYRELALANTTLSLTKKQRSYFDEMIIPLLKEQSKDIENIMNLGEVDMFMLLETVTRHHEAKKNLVTLQVTQLDAKITRKNILGPAYTIDTVKNDSDSATENTLGGVQ
;
A
#
# COMPACT_ATOMS: atom_id res chain seq x y z
N ILE A 1 -33.73 0.52 74.75
CA ILE A 1 -33.88 0.32 73.32
C ILE A 1 -32.76 1.13 72.65
N GLY A 2 -31.66 0.49 72.21
CA GLY A 2 -30.54 1.12 71.47
C GLY A 2 -30.75 0.96 69.99
N VAL A 3 -30.74 2.05 69.22
CA VAL A 3 -30.72 2.04 67.75
C VAL A 3 -29.29 2.18 67.29
N SER A 4 -28.72 1.12 66.71
CA SER A 4 -27.41 1.14 66.10
C SER A 4 -27.60 1.48 64.62
N ILE A 5 -27.23 2.68 64.23
CA ILE A 5 -27.22 3.08 62.84
C ILE A 5 -25.77 2.84 62.29
N PRO A 6 -25.53 1.90 61.38
CA PRO A 6 -24.23 1.74 60.78
C PRO A 6 -23.95 2.92 59.86
N LEU A 7 -23.25 3.92 60.37
CA LEU A 7 -22.74 5.03 59.56
C LEU A 7 -21.56 4.57 58.75
N SER A 8 -21.80 4.21 57.48
CA SER A 8 -20.82 3.85 56.49
C SER A 8 -20.00 5.08 55.96
N ILE A 9 -19.55 5.93 56.91
CA ILE A 9 -18.92 7.24 56.60
C ILE A 9 -17.49 7.11 56.05
N TRP A 10 -16.87 5.94 56.22
CA TRP A 10 -15.43 5.77 55.95
C TRP A 10 -15.09 5.08 54.62
N ASN A 11 -16.06 4.53 53.93
CA ASN A 11 -15.79 3.88 52.65
C ASN A 11 -16.14 4.80 51.47
N ARG A 12 -15.26 5.75 51.15
CA ARG A 12 -15.40 6.65 50.00
C ARG A 12 -15.12 5.94 48.65
N ASN A 13 -15.24 4.64 48.58
CA ASN A 13 -14.99 3.82 47.40
C ASN A 13 -13.66 4.17 46.69
N GLN A 14 -12.61 4.50 47.46
CA GLN A 14 -11.32 4.93 46.91
C GLN A 14 -10.68 3.86 46.02
N ALA A 15 -10.90 2.59 46.36
CA ALA A 15 -10.42 1.47 45.54
C ALA A 15 -11.13 1.45 44.15
N GLY A 16 -12.45 1.68 44.10
CA GLY A 16 -13.20 1.78 42.85
C GLY A 16 -12.77 2.97 42.02
N ILE A 17 -12.53 4.12 42.65
CA ILE A 17 -12.01 5.32 41.96
C ILE A 17 -10.60 5.07 41.42
N ALA A 18 -9.69 4.47 42.19
CA ALA A 18 -8.34 4.12 41.75
C ALA A 18 -8.36 3.14 40.58
N HIS A 19 -9.20 2.11 40.66
CA HIS A 19 -9.38 1.15 39.55
C HIS A 19 -9.91 1.82 38.27
N ALA A 20 -10.93 2.68 38.40
CA ALA A 20 -11.48 3.41 37.26
C ALA A 20 -10.43 4.36 36.62
N ARG A 21 -9.60 5.02 37.43
CA ARG A 21 -8.47 5.84 36.92
C ARG A 21 -7.47 5.01 36.19
N THR A 22 -7.06 3.86 36.75
CA THR A 22 -6.11 2.95 36.06
C THR A 22 -6.69 2.43 34.74
N GLN A 23 -7.96 2.02 34.71
CA GLN A 23 -8.61 1.60 33.46
C GLN A 23 -8.64 2.71 32.41
N ARG A 24 -8.90 3.95 32.82
CA ARG A 24 -8.85 5.11 31.92
C ARG A 24 -7.45 5.33 31.34
N GLU A 25 -6.40 5.26 32.16
CA GLU A 25 -5.02 5.40 31.69
C GLU A 25 -4.61 4.26 30.74
N VAL A 26 -5.00 3.03 31.05
CA VAL A 26 -4.79 1.88 30.15
C VAL A 26 -5.52 2.07 28.82
N ALA A 27 -6.79 2.51 28.86
CA ALA A 27 -7.56 2.78 27.64
C ALA A 27 -6.94 3.90 26.80
N ARG A 28 -6.44 4.96 27.45
CA ARG A 28 -5.73 6.05 26.79
C ARG A 28 -4.44 5.56 26.14
N ALA A 29 -3.59 4.84 26.86
CA ALA A 29 -2.35 4.29 26.32
C ALA A 29 -2.60 3.32 25.15
N LYS A 30 -3.64 2.49 25.23
CA LYS A 30 -4.08 1.61 24.16
C LYS A 30 -4.54 2.39 22.92
N SER A 31 -5.26 3.49 23.13
CA SER A 31 -5.69 4.38 22.05
C SER A 31 -4.48 5.01 21.35
N GLU A 32 -3.55 5.59 22.13
CA GLU A 32 -2.32 6.22 21.60
C GLU A 32 -1.47 5.24 20.80
N THR A 33 -1.27 4.01 21.31
CA THR A 33 -0.53 2.96 20.60
C THR A 33 -1.24 2.51 19.32
N THR A 34 -2.58 2.46 19.34
CA THR A 34 -3.38 2.10 18.16
C THR A 34 -3.26 3.18 17.08
N PHE A 35 -3.36 4.45 17.44
CA PHE A 35 -3.15 5.57 16.51
C PHE A 35 -1.75 5.56 15.91
N ALA A 36 -0.72 5.37 16.73
CA ALA A 36 0.66 5.29 16.25
C ALA A 36 0.88 4.13 15.25
N ARG A 37 0.22 2.98 15.51
CA ARG A 37 0.25 1.84 14.59
C ARG A 37 -0.43 2.15 13.27
N ILE A 38 -1.64 2.69 13.29
CA ILE A 38 -2.42 3.05 12.09
C ILE A 38 -1.66 4.07 11.24
N TYR A 39 -1.10 5.11 11.89
CA TYR A 39 -0.30 6.11 11.20
C TYR A 39 0.92 5.51 10.49
N ARG A 40 1.62 4.60 11.15
CA ARG A 40 2.79 3.90 10.59
C ARG A 40 2.39 3.02 9.39
N GLU A 41 1.32 2.26 9.52
CA GLU A 41 0.80 1.40 8.45
C GLU A 41 0.39 2.23 7.22
N LEU A 42 -0.26 3.37 7.43
CA LEU A 42 -0.65 4.29 6.36
C LEU A 42 0.58 4.92 5.68
N ALA A 43 1.57 5.36 6.45
CA ALA A 43 2.81 5.91 5.93
C ALA A 43 3.56 4.85 5.08
N LEU A 44 3.65 3.62 5.57
CA LEU A 44 4.25 2.51 4.86
C LEU A 44 3.52 2.22 3.54
N ALA A 45 2.19 2.12 3.56
CA ALA A 45 1.39 1.88 2.37
C ALA A 45 1.58 2.98 1.31
N ASN A 46 1.61 4.25 1.71
CA ASN A 46 1.85 5.37 0.80
C ASN A 46 3.27 5.34 0.21
N THR A 47 4.28 5.04 1.02
CA THR A 47 5.67 4.91 0.56
C THR A 47 5.79 3.75 -0.43
N THR A 48 5.22 2.60 -0.12
CA THR A 48 5.21 1.44 -1.02
C THR A 48 4.51 1.77 -2.34
N LEU A 49 3.38 2.47 -2.31
CA LEU A 49 2.68 2.91 -3.52
C LEU A 49 3.52 3.83 -4.40
N SER A 50 4.21 4.81 -3.80
CA SER A 50 5.06 5.74 -4.55
C SER A 50 6.27 5.04 -5.15
N LEU A 51 6.89 4.14 -4.39
CA LEU A 51 8.06 3.36 -4.83
C LEU A 51 7.70 2.41 -5.96
N THR A 52 6.65 1.61 -5.80
CA THR A 52 6.21 0.65 -6.83
C THR A 52 5.76 1.35 -8.11
N LYS A 53 5.15 2.54 -8.03
CA LYS A 53 4.85 3.36 -9.20
C LYS A 53 6.12 3.73 -9.97
N LYS A 54 7.14 4.26 -9.29
CA LYS A 54 8.42 4.63 -9.90
C LYS A 54 9.13 3.43 -10.52
N GLN A 55 9.16 2.31 -9.80
CA GLN A 55 9.76 1.08 -10.31
C GLN A 55 9.04 0.57 -11.56
N ARG A 56 7.71 0.59 -11.55
CA ARG A 56 6.93 0.19 -12.71
C ARG A 56 7.19 1.08 -13.94
N SER A 57 7.17 2.40 -13.77
CA SER A 57 7.52 3.36 -14.84
C SER A 57 8.90 3.04 -15.42
N TYR A 58 9.90 2.79 -14.55
CA TYR A 58 11.23 2.40 -15.00
C TYR A 58 11.25 1.09 -15.81
N PHE A 59 10.48 0.08 -15.37
CA PHE A 59 10.35 -1.17 -16.12
C PHE A 59 9.69 -0.96 -17.49
N ASP A 60 8.59 -0.21 -17.53
CA ASP A 60 7.83 0.04 -18.77
C ASP A 60 8.61 0.91 -19.76
N GLU A 61 9.37 1.91 -19.28
CA GLU A 61 10.09 2.89 -20.12
C GLU A 61 11.49 2.44 -20.54
N MET A 62 12.17 1.66 -19.70
CA MET A 62 13.58 1.30 -19.92
C MET A 62 13.77 -0.20 -20.14
N ILE A 63 13.31 -1.03 -19.22
CA ILE A 63 13.65 -2.47 -19.22
C ILE A 63 12.91 -3.21 -20.35
N ILE A 64 11.62 -2.99 -20.50
CA ILE A 64 10.82 -3.69 -21.52
C ILE A 64 11.25 -3.34 -22.95
N PRO A 65 11.48 -2.07 -23.31
CA PRO A 65 12.02 -1.73 -24.64
C PRO A 65 13.40 -2.35 -24.90
N LEU A 66 14.32 -2.29 -23.92
CA LEU A 66 15.66 -2.87 -24.04
C LEU A 66 15.62 -4.39 -24.28
N LEU A 67 14.75 -5.11 -23.56
CA LEU A 67 14.57 -6.55 -23.76
C LEU A 67 13.96 -6.88 -25.12
N LYS A 68 13.09 -6.03 -25.66
CA LYS A 68 12.53 -6.19 -27.00
C LYS A 68 13.63 -5.99 -28.08
N GLU A 69 14.47 -4.98 -27.91
CA GLU A 69 15.60 -4.73 -28.81
C GLU A 69 16.58 -5.92 -28.80
N GLN A 70 16.98 -6.38 -27.62
CA GLN A 70 17.84 -7.55 -27.46
C GLN A 70 17.22 -8.81 -28.11
N SER A 71 15.91 -9.02 -27.95
CA SER A 71 15.22 -10.15 -28.59
C SER A 71 15.26 -10.07 -30.10
N LYS A 72 15.13 -8.86 -30.68
CA LYS A 72 15.21 -8.63 -32.11
C LYS A 72 16.63 -8.85 -32.64
N ASP A 73 17.64 -8.43 -31.89
CA ASP A 73 19.03 -8.65 -32.28
C ASP A 73 19.38 -10.15 -32.34
N ILE A 74 18.90 -10.92 -31.36
CA ILE A 74 19.07 -12.37 -31.37
C ILE A 74 18.34 -13.03 -32.55
N GLU A 75 17.13 -12.58 -32.88
CA GLU A 75 16.40 -13.05 -34.06
C GLU A 75 17.17 -12.78 -35.35
N ASN A 76 17.80 -11.62 -35.47
CA ASN A 76 18.65 -11.28 -36.58
C ASN A 76 19.89 -12.21 -36.68
N ILE A 77 20.57 -12.48 -35.56
CA ILE A 77 21.70 -13.38 -35.47
C ILE A 77 21.28 -14.83 -35.82
N MET A 78 20.08 -15.25 -35.35
CA MET A 78 19.50 -16.54 -35.75
C MET A 78 19.36 -16.68 -37.26
N ASN A 79 18.86 -15.66 -37.91
CA ASN A 79 18.66 -15.66 -39.38
C ASN A 79 19.97 -15.73 -40.16
N LEU A 80 21.09 -15.32 -39.56
CA LEU A 80 22.43 -15.46 -40.13
C LEU A 80 23.06 -16.85 -39.92
N GLY A 81 22.41 -17.74 -39.15
CA GLY A 81 22.89 -19.09 -38.87
C GLY A 81 23.96 -19.19 -37.77
N GLU A 82 24.26 -18.11 -37.08
CA GLU A 82 25.29 -18.02 -36.03
C GLU A 82 24.69 -18.01 -34.61
N VAL A 83 23.77 -18.92 -34.32
CA VAL A 83 23.09 -18.91 -32.99
C VAL A 83 23.88 -19.64 -31.93
N ASP A 84 24.28 -18.91 -30.89
CA ASP A 84 24.64 -19.51 -29.63
C ASP A 84 23.36 -19.81 -28.82
N MET A 85 23.06 -21.10 -28.63
CA MET A 85 21.90 -21.58 -27.88
C MET A 85 21.89 -21.06 -26.44
N PHE A 86 23.04 -20.83 -25.82
CA PHE A 86 23.14 -20.27 -24.47
C PHE A 86 22.69 -18.82 -24.44
N MET A 87 23.06 -18.02 -25.44
CA MET A 87 22.64 -16.62 -25.54
C MET A 87 21.11 -16.50 -25.72
N LEU A 88 20.52 -17.38 -26.53
CA LEU A 88 19.09 -17.46 -26.71
C LEU A 88 18.38 -17.81 -25.38
N LEU A 89 18.86 -18.86 -24.70
CA LEU A 89 18.27 -19.30 -23.42
C LEU A 89 18.37 -18.19 -22.35
N GLU A 90 19.52 -17.54 -22.25
CA GLU A 90 19.73 -16.43 -21.31
C GLU A 90 18.76 -15.28 -21.58
N THR A 91 18.56 -14.90 -22.84
CA THR A 91 17.64 -13.81 -23.19
C THR A 91 16.20 -14.15 -22.90
N VAL A 92 15.76 -15.38 -23.21
CA VAL A 92 14.40 -15.85 -22.87
C VAL A 92 14.21 -15.85 -21.35
N THR A 93 15.20 -16.30 -20.59
CA THR A 93 15.16 -16.32 -19.12
C THR A 93 15.06 -14.91 -18.57
N ARG A 94 15.90 -13.98 -19.02
CA ARG A 94 15.84 -12.57 -18.60
C ARG A 94 14.49 -11.92 -18.92
N HIS A 95 13.94 -12.21 -20.09
CA HIS A 95 12.61 -11.71 -20.47
C HIS A 95 11.51 -12.25 -19.56
N HIS A 96 11.58 -13.54 -19.22
CA HIS A 96 10.63 -14.17 -18.29
C HIS A 96 10.74 -13.58 -16.87
N GLU A 97 11.96 -13.40 -16.38
CA GLU A 97 12.21 -12.79 -15.07
C GLU A 97 11.73 -11.33 -15.01
N ALA A 98 11.95 -10.55 -16.04
CA ALA A 98 11.46 -9.18 -16.11
C ALA A 98 9.92 -9.11 -16.07
N LYS A 99 9.23 -9.98 -16.82
CA LYS A 99 7.77 -10.09 -16.77
C LYS A 99 7.28 -10.52 -15.39
N LYS A 100 7.93 -11.50 -14.77
CA LYS A 100 7.59 -11.95 -13.41
C LYS A 100 7.74 -10.81 -12.40
N ASN A 101 8.83 -10.04 -12.49
CA ASN A 101 9.07 -8.89 -11.63
C ASN A 101 8.00 -7.80 -11.82
N LEU A 102 7.59 -7.54 -13.04
CA LEU A 102 6.51 -6.60 -13.34
C LEU A 102 5.19 -7.02 -12.69
N VAL A 103 4.83 -8.30 -12.80
CA VAL A 103 3.62 -8.85 -12.14
C VAL A 103 3.72 -8.72 -10.63
N THR A 104 4.88 -9.04 -10.05
CA THR A 104 5.12 -8.89 -8.61
C THR A 104 4.96 -7.44 -8.15
N LEU A 105 5.48 -6.48 -8.91
CA LEU A 105 5.28 -5.05 -8.63
C LEU A 105 3.80 -4.64 -8.70
N GLN A 106 3.04 -5.17 -9.66
CA GLN A 106 1.59 -4.90 -9.77
C GLN A 106 0.83 -5.45 -8.56
N VAL A 107 1.14 -6.67 -8.12
CA VAL A 107 0.54 -7.28 -6.91
C VAL A 107 0.87 -6.45 -5.68
N THR A 108 2.15 -6.10 -5.47
CA THR A 108 2.57 -5.26 -4.34
C THR A 108 1.88 -3.89 -4.35
N GLN A 109 1.71 -3.29 -5.52
CA GLN A 109 0.99 -2.02 -5.66
C GLN A 109 -0.49 -2.18 -5.31
N LEU A 110 -1.12 -3.29 -5.70
CA LEU A 110 -2.51 -3.57 -5.38
C LEU A 110 -2.70 -3.78 -3.88
N ASP A 111 -1.84 -4.57 -3.24
CA ASP A 111 -1.87 -4.81 -1.79
C ASP A 111 -1.71 -3.51 -1.00
N ALA A 112 -0.79 -2.64 -1.41
CA ALA A 112 -0.61 -1.34 -0.78
C ALA A 112 -1.85 -0.42 -0.96
N LYS A 113 -2.53 -0.48 -2.12
CA LYS A 113 -3.80 0.22 -2.34
C LYS A 113 -4.92 -0.30 -1.44
N ILE A 114 -5.03 -1.63 -1.31
CA ILE A 114 -6.03 -2.28 -0.46
C ILE A 114 -5.78 -1.92 1.00
N THR A 115 -4.54 -2.03 1.46
CA THR A 115 -4.15 -1.66 2.84
C THR A 115 -4.50 -0.21 3.12
N ARG A 116 -4.14 0.72 2.23
CA ARG A 116 -4.51 2.13 2.37
C ARG A 116 -6.03 2.33 2.44
N LYS A 117 -6.78 1.68 1.56
CA LYS A 117 -8.25 1.74 1.55
C LYS A 117 -8.87 1.21 2.84
N ASN A 118 -8.37 0.10 3.35
CA ASN A 118 -8.85 -0.50 4.60
C ASN A 118 -8.59 0.39 5.81
N ILE A 119 -7.45 1.08 5.85
CA ILE A 119 -7.10 2.01 6.93
C ILE A 119 -7.98 3.27 6.89
N LEU A 120 -8.18 3.84 5.70
CA LEU A 120 -8.92 5.10 5.53
C LEU A 120 -10.44 4.91 5.56
N GLY A 121 -10.90 3.68 5.34
CA GLY A 121 -12.33 3.34 5.34
C GLY A 121 -13.11 3.82 4.11
N PRO A 122 -14.40 3.49 4.01
CA PRO A 122 -15.22 3.73 2.82
C PRO A 122 -15.48 5.21 2.53
N ALA A 123 -15.43 6.08 3.52
CA ALA A 123 -15.68 7.52 3.34
C ALA A 123 -14.62 8.20 2.45
N TYR A 124 -13.37 7.70 2.46
CA TYR A 124 -12.28 8.27 1.66
C TYR A 124 -12.34 7.89 0.17
N THR A 125 -13.09 6.87 -0.20
CA THR A 125 -13.20 6.42 -1.60
C THR A 125 -14.14 7.26 -2.44
N ILE A 126 -15.01 8.05 -1.83
CA ILE A 126 -16.01 8.86 -2.56
C ILE A 126 -15.36 10.10 -3.21
N ASP A 127 -14.41 10.74 -2.53
CA ASP A 127 -13.77 11.97 -3.04
C ASP A 127 -12.70 11.72 -4.10
N THR A 128 -12.01 10.56 -4.06
CA THR A 128 -10.99 10.22 -5.09
C THR A 128 -11.62 9.84 -6.43
N VAL A 129 -12.79 9.22 -6.44
CA VAL A 129 -13.51 8.88 -7.68
C VAL A 129 -14.06 10.13 -8.37
N LYS A 130 -14.44 11.17 -7.62
CA LYS A 130 -14.89 12.44 -8.21
C LYS A 130 -13.76 13.20 -8.89
N ASN A 131 -12.56 13.25 -8.28
CA ASN A 131 -11.43 13.96 -8.88
C ASN A 131 -10.87 13.27 -10.13
N ASP A 132 -10.91 11.93 -10.20
CA ASP A 132 -10.44 11.21 -11.39
C ASP A 132 -11.45 11.30 -12.55
N SER A 133 -12.76 11.47 -12.29
CA SER A 133 -13.77 11.67 -13.33
C SER A 133 -13.76 13.09 -13.89
N ASP A 134 -13.46 14.10 -13.08
CA ASP A 134 -13.39 15.50 -13.53
C ASP A 134 -12.13 15.78 -14.36
N SER A 135 -11.00 15.11 -14.06
CA SER A 135 -9.78 15.21 -14.87
C SER A 135 -9.87 14.50 -16.22
N ALA A 136 -10.73 13.48 -16.36
CA ALA A 136 -10.93 12.76 -17.61
C ALA A 136 -11.87 13.52 -18.59
N THR A 137 -12.75 14.38 -18.09
CA THR A 137 -13.69 15.17 -18.94
C THR A 137 -13.09 16.46 -19.47
N GLU A 138 -12.08 17.05 -18.82
CA GLU A 138 -11.41 18.25 -19.31
C GLU A 138 -10.48 17.99 -20.51
N ASN A 139 -9.93 16.78 -20.65
CA ASN A 139 -9.02 16.44 -21.75
C ASN A 139 -9.72 16.06 -23.07
N THR A 140 -11.06 15.95 -23.09
CA THR A 140 -11.80 15.59 -24.33
C THR A 140 -12.44 16.77 -25.06
N LEU A 141 -12.40 17.99 -24.51
CA LEU A 141 -13.04 19.18 -25.13
C LEU A 141 -12.03 20.19 -25.72
N GLY A 142 -10.71 19.92 -25.70
CA GLY A 142 -9.67 20.84 -26.18
C GLY A 142 -9.17 20.60 -27.62
N GLY A 143 -9.79 19.76 -28.41
CA GLY A 143 -9.25 19.33 -29.71
C GLY A 143 -10.15 19.48 -30.93
N VAL A 144 -10.84 20.64 -31.08
CA VAL A 144 -11.41 21.04 -32.38
C VAL A 144 -11.37 22.56 -32.50
N GLN A 145 -10.31 23.09 -33.08
CA GLN A 145 -10.30 24.28 -33.94
C GLN A 145 -9.11 24.20 -34.89
#